data_8fc6af9a572d9a0a604cc91a234f9d00
#
_entry.id   8fc6af9a572d9a0a604cc91a234f9d00
#
_cell.length_a   1.000
_cell.length_b   1.000
_cell.length_c   1.000
_cell.angle_alpha   90.00
_cell.angle_beta   90.00
_cell.angle_gamma   90.00
#
_symmetry.space_group_name_H-M   'P 1'
#
loop_
_entity.id
_entity.type
_entity.pdbx_description
1 polymer ?
#
loop_
_entity_poly.entity_id
_entity_poly.type
_entity_poly.pdbx_seq_one_letter_code
_entity_poly.pdbx_strand_id
1 'polypeptide(L)'
;MKKTRGNLKVSLLCVFTIGTFLCCVCASYAADEKPAAPAKPSATLENLMKAFDGESNAHARYLAFAKKADEEGYGPVASLFRAAATAEEVHFKNHAEVIKELGGAPKADVKTPDVKSTKENLEAAVKGESYERDTMYPEFIKAAQKEDIPPAVETFSDAAAVEAIHAKLYQETLSNPNSWKGGKKDFFVCPECGNTVVAISFEKCPVCATPKDKFMKVN
;
A
#
# COMPACT_ATOMS: atom_id res chain seq x y z
N MET A 1 26.81 32.74 -31.39
CA MET A 1 28.01 32.08 -31.95
C MET A 1 27.60 30.67 -32.37
N LYS A 2 27.56 30.47 -33.75
CA LYS A 2 27.19 29.19 -34.37
C LYS A 2 28.42 28.27 -34.37
N LYS A 3 28.31 27.02 -33.91
CA LYS A 3 29.32 25.99 -34.12
C LYS A 3 28.81 25.00 -35.18
N THR A 4 29.50 24.99 -36.29
CA THR A 4 29.31 24.14 -37.47
C THR A 4 29.79 22.71 -37.21
N ARG A 5 29.01 21.74 -37.67
CA ARG A 5 29.38 20.31 -37.71
C ARG A 5 30.20 20.06 -38.96
N GLY A 6 31.42 19.53 -38.78
CA GLY A 6 32.26 19.06 -39.88
C GLY A 6 31.93 17.60 -40.23
N ASN A 7 31.53 17.35 -41.47
CA ASN A 7 31.37 16.01 -42.04
C ASN A 7 32.72 15.50 -42.52
N LEU A 8 33.21 14.41 -41.98
CA LEU A 8 34.38 13.69 -42.49
C LEU A 8 33.93 12.63 -43.49
N LYS A 9 34.22 12.86 -44.78
CA LYS A 9 34.05 11.88 -45.85
C LYS A 9 35.25 10.96 -45.85
N VAL A 10 35.06 9.67 -45.65
CA VAL A 10 36.08 8.63 -45.86
C VAL A 10 35.89 8.06 -47.27
N SER A 11 36.85 8.28 -48.13
CA SER A 11 36.90 7.68 -49.46
C SER A 11 37.43 6.25 -49.35
N LEU A 12 36.65 5.31 -49.86
CA LEU A 12 36.99 3.89 -49.95
C LEU A 12 37.71 3.64 -51.27
N LEU A 13 38.99 3.30 -51.22
CA LEU A 13 39.80 2.88 -52.35
C LEU A 13 39.75 1.34 -52.44
N CYS A 14 39.05 0.81 -53.46
CA CYS A 14 39.03 -0.60 -53.77
C CYS A 14 40.31 -0.98 -54.54
N VAL A 15 41.15 -1.83 -53.96
CA VAL A 15 42.22 -2.56 -54.68
C VAL A 15 41.76 -4.01 -54.83
N PHE A 16 41.54 -4.43 -56.07
CA PHE A 16 41.29 -5.85 -56.45
C PHE A 16 42.61 -6.62 -56.46
N THR A 17 42.71 -7.62 -55.57
CA THR A 17 43.69 -8.69 -55.74
C THR A 17 42.99 -10.05 -55.73
N ILE A 18 43.17 -10.79 -56.80
CA ILE A 18 42.71 -12.17 -57.01
C ILE A 18 43.54 -13.09 -56.17
N GLY A 19 42.94 -13.89 -55.30
CA GLY A 19 43.68 -14.89 -54.54
C GLY A 19 42.79 -15.75 -53.60
N THR A 20 42.51 -16.97 -54.08
CA THR A 20 42.17 -18.20 -53.32
C THR A 20 41.06 -18.17 -52.28
N PHE A 21 39.96 -18.78 -52.64
CA PHE A 21 38.82 -19.19 -51.80
C PHE A 21 39.28 -20.11 -50.67
N LEU A 22 39.34 -19.59 -49.44
CA LEU A 22 39.37 -20.40 -48.25
C LEU A 22 38.03 -20.21 -47.55
N CYS A 23 37.17 -21.24 -47.70
CA CYS A 23 35.83 -21.27 -47.09
C CYS A 23 36.00 -21.47 -45.57
N CYS A 24 36.07 -20.36 -44.83
CA CYS A 24 35.89 -20.40 -43.37
C CYS A 24 34.44 -20.57 -43.06
N VAL A 25 34.01 -21.79 -42.76
CA VAL A 25 32.71 -22.07 -42.14
C VAL A 25 32.79 -21.56 -40.71
N CYS A 26 32.29 -20.32 -40.50
CA CYS A 26 32.01 -19.85 -39.16
C CYS A 26 30.81 -20.64 -38.63
N ALA A 27 31.08 -21.70 -37.88
CA ALA A 27 30.09 -22.33 -37.05
C ALA A 27 29.71 -21.34 -35.96
N SER A 28 28.53 -20.68 -36.13
CA SER A 28 27.90 -19.92 -35.06
C SER A 28 27.48 -20.92 -33.98
N TYR A 29 28.28 -21.02 -32.91
CA TYR A 29 27.79 -21.61 -31.67
C TYR A 29 26.68 -20.74 -31.13
N ALA A 30 25.42 -21.09 -31.40
CA ALA A 30 24.33 -20.64 -30.61
C ALA A 30 24.52 -21.24 -29.20
N ALA A 31 24.93 -20.43 -28.25
CA ALA A 31 24.88 -20.80 -26.87
C ALA A 31 23.39 -21.02 -26.55
N ASP A 32 22.99 -22.25 -26.25
CA ASP A 32 21.74 -22.59 -25.64
C ASP A 32 21.67 -21.85 -24.27
N GLU A 33 21.19 -20.63 -24.25
CA GLU A 33 20.77 -20.00 -22.99
C GLU A 33 19.62 -20.83 -22.45
N LYS A 34 19.94 -21.66 -21.47
CA LYS A 34 18.96 -22.35 -20.64
C LYS A 34 17.98 -21.28 -20.13
N PRO A 35 16.66 -21.42 -20.38
CA PRO A 35 15.70 -20.44 -19.87
C PRO A 35 15.94 -20.26 -18.37
N ALA A 36 16.18 -19.01 -17.96
CA ALA A 36 16.34 -18.68 -16.55
C ALA A 36 15.11 -19.20 -15.82
N ALA A 37 15.33 -19.92 -14.72
CA ALA A 37 14.24 -20.33 -13.84
C ALA A 37 13.43 -19.07 -13.49
N PRO A 38 12.07 -19.13 -13.42
CA PRO A 38 11.28 -17.97 -13.08
C PRO A 38 11.83 -17.39 -11.78
N ALA A 39 12.19 -16.10 -11.81
CA ALA A 39 12.68 -15.40 -10.64
C ALA A 39 11.67 -15.57 -9.51
N LYS A 40 12.14 -15.97 -8.31
CA LYS A 40 11.27 -16.05 -7.14
C LYS A 40 10.61 -14.67 -6.97
N PRO A 41 9.28 -14.60 -6.73
CA PRO A 41 8.63 -13.32 -6.46
C PRO A 41 9.38 -12.56 -5.36
N SER A 42 9.51 -11.24 -5.50
CA SER A 42 10.19 -10.46 -4.46
C SER A 42 9.39 -10.55 -3.16
N ALA A 43 10.09 -10.61 -2.02
CA ALA A 43 9.44 -10.65 -0.72
C ALA A 43 8.55 -9.41 -0.50
N THR A 44 8.95 -8.27 -1.06
CA THR A 44 8.16 -7.04 -1.03
C THR A 44 6.85 -7.19 -1.79
N LEU A 45 6.85 -7.75 -2.99
CA LEU A 45 5.61 -7.99 -3.73
C LEU A 45 4.68 -8.96 -2.99
N GLU A 46 5.23 -10.04 -2.42
CA GLU A 46 4.45 -10.97 -1.58
C GLU A 46 3.84 -10.25 -0.37
N ASN A 47 4.58 -9.35 0.28
CA ASN A 47 4.12 -8.58 1.43
C ASN A 47 3.06 -7.54 1.04
N LEU A 48 3.22 -6.84 -0.10
CA LEU A 48 2.20 -5.94 -0.64
C LEU A 48 0.88 -6.68 -0.92
N MET A 49 0.94 -7.88 -1.49
CA MET A 49 -0.25 -8.70 -1.72
C MET A 49 -0.94 -9.11 -0.42
N LYS A 50 -0.16 -9.43 0.63
CA LYS A 50 -0.70 -9.74 1.97
C LYS A 50 -1.33 -8.51 2.61
N ALA A 51 -0.67 -7.34 2.54
CA ALA A 51 -1.23 -6.09 3.04
C ALA A 51 -2.52 -5.75 2.29
N PHE A 52 -2.52 -5.76 0.96
CA PHE A 52 -3.71 -5.53 0.14
C PHE A 52 -4.89 -6.42 0.53
N ASP A 53 -4.66 -7.72 0.74
CA ASP A 53 -5.69 -8.67 1.21
C ASP A 53 -6.15 -8.34 2.64
N GLY A 54 -5.22 -8.06 3.54
CA GLY A 54 -5.48 -7.69 4.93
C GLY A 54 -6.36 -6.45 5.05
N GLU A 55 -5.97 -5.35 4.38
CA GLU A 55 -6.71 -4.08 4.42
C GLU A 55 -8.08 -4.18 3.72
N SER A 56 -8.18 -4.96 2.64
CA SER A 56 -9.47 -5.23 2.01
C SER A 56 -10.43 -5.97 2.95
N ASN A 57 -9.90 -6.89 3.74
CA ASN A 57 -10.67 -7.61 4.76
C ASN A 57 -10.98 -6.71 5.98
N ALA A 58 -10.05 -5.84 6.39
CA ALA A 58 -10.26 -4.87 7.47
C ALA A 58 -11.35 -3.86 7.10
N HIS A 59 -11.33 -3.31 5.88
CA HIS A 59 -12.39 -2.45 5.35
C HIS A 59 -13.77 -3.11 5.47
N ALA A 60 -13.93 -4.33 4.95
CA ALA A 60 -15.20 -5.05 5.01
C ALA A 60 -15.64 -5.33 6.46
N ARG A 61 -14.69 -5.69 7.31
CA ARG A 61 -14.90 -5.98 8.74
C ARG A 61 -15.38 -4.74 9.49
N TYR A 62 -14.75 -3.59 9.29
CA TYR A 62 -15.12 -2.35 9.99
C TYR A 62 -16.45 -1.78 9.51
N LEU A 63 -16.81 -1.92 8.24
CA LEU A 63 -18.17 -1.60 7.79
C LEU A 63 -19.23 -2.48 8.48
N ALA A 64 -18.97 -3.77 8.66
CA ALA A 64 -19.87 -4.67 9.37
C ALA A 64 -19.95 -4.35 10.87
N PHE A 65 -18.82 -4.00 11.51
CA PHE A 65 -18.76 -3.57 12.90
C PHE A 65 -19.49 -2.24 13.13
N ALA A 66 -19.36 -1.29 12.18
CA ALA A 66 -20.12 -0.03 12.22
C ALA A 66 -21.63 -0.28 12.21
N LYS A 67 -22.10 -1.17 11.34
CA LYS A 67 -23.54 -1.54 11.29
C LYS A 67 -23.99 -2.13 12.63
N LYS A 68 -23.19 -3.03 13.21
CA LYS A 68 -23.50 -3.62 14.52
C LYS A 68 -23.55 -2.58 15.64
N ALA A 69 -22.63 -1.63 15.65
CA ALA A 69 -22.61 -0.54 16.61
C ALA A 69 -23.84 0.38 16.46
N ASP A 70 -24.28 0.67 15.24
CA ASP A 70 -25.54 1.40 14.99
C ASP A 70 -26.77 0.64 15.55
N GLU A 71 -26.84 -0.68 15.31
CA GLU A 71 -27.91 -1.55 15.82
C GLU A 71 -27.98 -1.57 17.35
N GLU A 72 -26.84 -1.45 18.02
CA GLU A 72 -26.72 -1.37 19.49
C GLU A 72 -26.90 0.05 20.05
N GLY A 73 -27.10 1.06 19.17
CA GLY A 73 -27.33 2.46 19.56
C GLY A 73 -26.03 3.19 19.95
N TYR A 74 -24.88 2.72 19.48
CA TYR A 74 -23.56 3.29 19.72
C TYR A 74 -23.05 4.13 18.53
N GLY A 75 -23.77 5.19 18.19
CA GLY A 75 -23.49 6.04 17.03
C GLY A 75 -22.05 6.55 16.94
N PRO A 76 -21.43 7.04 18.04
CA PRO A 76 -20.03 7.46 18.01
C PRO A 76 -19.05 6.34 17.65
N VAL A 77 -19.31 5.12 18.12
CA VAL A 77 -18.47 3.93 17.81
C VAL A 77 -18.66 3.52 16.36
N ALA A 78 -19.91 3.54 15.87
CA ALA A 78 -20.21 3.26 14.47
C ALA A 78 -19.49 4.24 13.54
N SER A 79 -19.45 5.54 13.90
CA SER A 79 -18.72 6.56 13.14
C SER A 79 -17.22 6.29 13.11
N LEU A 80 -16.62 5.87 14.23
CA LEU A 80 -15.20 5.51 14.28
C LEU A 80 -14.90 4.32 13.36
N PHE A 81 -15.71 3.26 13.40
CA PHE A 81 -15.52 2.12 12.50
C PHE A 81 -15.67 2.49 11.02
N ARG A 82 -16.61 3.40 10.67
CA ARG A 82 -16.72 3.90 9.29
C ARG A 82 -15.49 4.70 8.87
N ALA A 83 -14.96 5.54 9.76
CA ALA A 83 -13.77 6.33 9.49
C ALA A 83 -12.55 5.41 9.25
N ALA A 84 -12.34 4.42 10.11
CA ALA A 84 -11.29 3.43 9.91
C ALA A 84 -11.52 2.63 8.61
N ALA A 85 -12.74 2.15 8.33
CA ALA A 85 -13.03 1.48 7.05
C ALA A 85 -12.64 2.35 5.84
N THR A 86 -12.87 3.67 5.91
CA THR A 86 -12.46 4.60 4.86
C THR A 86 -10.93 4.70 4.76
N ALA A 87 -10.22 4.65 5.88
CA ALA A 87 -8.76 4.65 5.90
C ALA A 87 -8.19 3.34 5.29
N GLU A 88 -8.76 2.18 5.64
CA GLU A 88 -8.35 0.91 5.04
C GLU A 88 -8.59 0.86 3.52
N GLU A 89 -9.63 1.57 3.04
CA GLU A 89 -9.83 1.75 1.60
C GLU A 89 -8.68 2.53 0.96
N VAL A 90 -8.14 3.53 1.63
CA VAL A 90 -6.96 4.28 1.17
C VAL A 90 -5.73 3.36 1.17
N HIS A 91 -5.50 2.60 2.25
CA HIS A 91 -4.36 1.70 2.37
C HIS A 91 -4.34 0.65 1.26
N PHE A 92 -5.43 -0.10 1.06
CA PHE A 92 -5.42 -1.12 0.03
C PHE A 92 -5.31 -0.53 -1.39
N LYS A 93 -5.82 0.67 -1.66
CA LYS A 93 -5.63 1.33 -2.95
C LYS A 93 -4.17 1.68 -3.19
N ASN A 94 -3.50 2.25 -2.19
CA ASN A 94 -2.08 2.60 -2.28
C ASN A 94 -1.20 1.35 -2.48
N HIS A 95 -1.47 0.27 -1.73
CA HIS A 95 -0.77 -1.00 -1.94
C HIS A 95 -1.02 -1.57 -3.33
N ALA A 96 -2.27 -1.46 -3.86
CA ALA A 96 -2.62 -1.92 -5.19
C ALA A 96 -1.87 -1.19 -6.30
N GLU A 97 -1.60 0.11 -6.13
CA GLU A 97 -0.81 0.88 -7.09
C GLU A 97 0.62 0.37 -7.14
N VAL A 98 1.28 0.21 -5.99
CA VAL A 98 2.65 -0.31 -5.93
C VAL A 98 2.73 -1.76 -6.44
N ILE A 99 1.74 -2.62 -6.16
CA ILE A 99 1.67 -3.98 -6.73
C ILE A 99 1.68 -3.93 -8.25
N LYS A 100 0.90 -3.02 -8.87
CA LYS A 100 0.84 -2.86 -10.34
C LYS A 100 2.16 -2.34 -10.90
N GLU A 101 2.79 -1.38 -10.25
CA GLU A 101 4.11 -0.86 -10.63
C GLU A 101 5.18 -1.96 -10.65
N LEU A 102 5.09 -2.91 -9.72
CA LEU A 102 5.97 -4.09 -9.67
C LEU A 102 5.54 -5.23 -10.60
N GLY A 103 4.55 -5.00 -11.48
CA GLY A 103 4.06 -5.98 -12.45
C GLY A 103 3.15 -7.06 -11.87
N GLY A 104 2.67 -6.88 -10.63
CA GLY A 104 1.71 -7.77 -10.00
C GLY A 104 0.26 -7.42 -10.34
N ALA A 105 -0.66 -8.29 -9.92
CA ALA A 105 -2.11 -8.09 -10.04
C ALA A 105 -2.73 -8.14 -8.63
N PRO A 106 -3.24 -7.00 -8.09
CA PRO A 106 -3.84 -6.97 -6.77
C PRO A 106 -5.06 -7.91 -6.74
N LYS A 107 -5.11 -8.78 -5.74
CA LYS A 107 -6.23 -9.70 -5.54
C LYS A 107 -6.44 -9.93 -4.05
N ALA A 108 -7.65 -9.66 -3.57
CA ALA A 108 -8.08 -9.99 -2.22
C ALA A 108 -9.07 -11.15 -2.22
N ASP A 109 -9.05 -11.92 -1.14
CA ASP A 109 -10.06 -12.90 -0.80
C ASP A 109 -10.86 -12.39 0.40
N VAL A 110 -11.83 -11.51 0.11
CA VAL A 110 -12.61 -10.84 1.16
C VAL A 110 -13.58 -11.84 1.79
N LYS A 111 -13.35 -12.11 3.07
CA LYS A 111 -14.15 -13.05 3.87
C LYS A 111 -15.38 -12.37 4.45
N THR A 112 -16.41 -13.17 4.74
CA THR A 112 -17.53 -12.70 5.56
C THR A 112 -17.03 -12.37 6.96
N PRO A 113 -17.22 -11.12 7.47
CA PRO A 113 -16.76 -10.75 8.80
C PRO A 113 -17.46 -11.53 9.92
N ASP A 114 -16.68 -11.96 10.93
CA ASP A 114 -17.21 -12.47 12.20
C ASP A 114 -17.62 -11.28 13.07
N VAL A 115 -18.92 -10.98 13.09
CA VAL A 115 -19.48 -9.83 13.82
C VAL A 115 -20.06 -10.27 15.15
N LYS A 116 -19.57 -9.67 16.24
CA LYS A 116 -20.01 -9.92 17.61
C LYS A 116 -20.64 -8.67 18.23
N SER A 117 -20.66 -8.54 19.54
CA SER A 117 -21.04 -7.30 20.20
C SER A 117 -20.06 -6.17 19.86
N THR A 118 -20.52 -4.92 19.94
CA THR A 118 -19.66 -3.74 19.69
C THR A 118 -18.41 -3.76 20.56
N LYS A 119 -18.51 -4.20 21.81
CA LYS A 119 -17.34 -4.33 22.69
C LYS A 119 -16.32 -5.34 22.17
N GLU A 120 -16.75 -6.55 21.82
CA GLU A 120 -15.86 -7.59 21.27
C GLU A 120 -15.26 -7.18 19.94
N ASN A 121 -16.03 -6.47 19.11
CA ASN A 121 -15.55 -5.91 17.85
C ASN A 121 -14.47 -4.84 18.06
N LEU A 122 -14.61 -3.96 19.07
CA LEU A 122 -13.58 -3.01 19.46
C LEU A 122 -12.32 -3.72 19.98
N GLU A 123 -12.48 -4.77 20.81
CA GLU A 123 -11.35 -5.58 21.30
C GLU A 123 -10.60 -6.25 20.15
N ALA A 124 -11.33 -6.77 19.16
CA ALA A 124 -10.75 -7.36 17.96
C ALA A 124 -10.01 -6.33 17.11
N ALA A 125 -10.58 -5.12 16.95
CA ALA A 125 -9.96 -4.02 16.22
C ALA A 125 -8.65 -3.57 16.90
N VAL A 126 -8.65 -3.30 18.22
CA VAL A 126 -7.42 -2.98 18.97
C VAL A 126 -6.32 -4.02 18.75
N LYS A 127 -6.68 -5.30 18.76
CA LYS A 127 -5.72 -6.39 18.53
C LYS A 127 -5.17 -6.39 17.11
N GLY A 128 -6.03 -6.18 16.10
CA GLY A 128 -5.65 -6.14 14.69
C GLY A 128 -4.67 -5.00 14.42
N GLU A 129 -5.06 -3.76 14.71
CA GLU A 129 -4.24 -2.57 14.51
C GLU A 129 -2.90 -2.64 15.26
N SER A 130 -2.93 -3.17 16.51
CA SER A 130 -1.69 -3.34 17.28
C SER A 130 -0.73 -4.35 16.64
N TYR A 131 -1.25 -5.43 16.06
CA TYR A 131 -0.43 -6.42 15.33
C TYR A 131 0.16 -5.80 14.05
N GLU A 132 -0.63 -5.04 13.30
CA GLU A 132 -0.18 -4.37 12.07
C GLU A 132 0.90 -3.35 12.38
N ARG A 133 0.70 -2.49 13.39
CA ARG A 133 1.66 -1.51 13.87
C ARG A 133 2.96 -2.12 14.39
N ASP A 134 2.88 -3.17 15.24
CA ASP A 134 4.02 -3.65 16.02
C ASP A 134 4.79 -4.79 15.33
N THR A 135 4.15 -5.50 14.39
CA THR A 135 4.73 -6.71 13.79
C THR A 135 4.69 -6.68 12.27
N MET A 136 3.52 -6.61 11.68
CA MET A 136 3.34 -6.81 10.23
C MET A 136 4.07 -5.74 9.40
N TYR A 137 3.72 -4.48 9.59
CA TYR A 137 4.32 -3.40 8.80
C TYR A 137 5.81 -3.19 9.07
N PRO A 138 6.33 -3.26 10.31
CA PRO A 138 7.78 -3.21 10.53
C PRO A 138 8.57 -4.30 9.78
N GLU A 139 8.04 -5.51 9.68
CA GLU A 139 8.66 -6.58 8.90
C GLU A 139 8.60 -6.29 7.38
N PHE A 140 7.47 -5.78 6.89
CA PHE A 140 7.28 -5.45 5.48
C PHE A 140 8.16 -4.30 5.03
N ILE A 141 8.26 -3.23 5.84
CA ILE A 141 9.15 -2.09 5.62
C ILE A 141 10.61 -2.56 5.51
N LYS A 142 11.05 -3.42 6.44
CA LYS A 142 12.42 -3.96 6.44
C LYS A 142 12.70 -4.77 5.17
N ALA A 143 11.75 -5.56 4.70
CA ALA A 143 11.89 -6.32 3.46
C ALA A 143 11.99 -5.38 2.24
N ALA A 144 11.12 -4.36 2.17
CA ALA A 144 11.11 -3.38 1.08
C ALA A 144 12.39 -2.54 1.03
N GLN A 145 12.92 -2.14 2.20
CA GLN A 145 14.22 -1.47 2.29
C GLN A 145 15.37 -2.34 1.80
N LYS A 146 15.38 -3.64 2.16
CA LYS A 146 16.41 -4.59 1.73
C LYS A 146 16.38 -4.82 0.21
N GLU A 147 15.22 -4.75 -0.42
CA GLU A 147 15.04 -4.91 -1.86
C GLU A 147 15.12 -3.58 -2.63
N ASP A 148 15.37 -2.46 -1.94
CA ASP A 148 15.48 -1.10 -2.50
C ASP A 148 14.24 -0.71 -3.33
N ILE A 149 13.06 -0.83 -2.71
CA ILE A 149 11.75 -0.51 -3.31
C ILE A 149 11.10 0.66 -2.55
N PRO A 150 11.51 1.92 -2.79
CA PRO A 150 11.03 3.09 -2.06
C PRO A 150 9.50 3.26 -2.04
N PRO A 151 8.73 3.04 -3.14
CA PRO A 151 7.27 3.17 -3.09
C PRO A 151 6.62 2.20 -2.10
N ALA A 152 7.16 0.98 -1.95
CA ALA A 152 6.66 0.02 -0.98
C ALA A 152 7.01 0.44 0.46
N VAL A 153 8.22 1.00 0.68
CA VAL A 153 8.60 1.55 1.99
C VAL A 153 7.65 2.68 2.39
N GLU A 154 7.32 3.58 1.47
CA GLU A 154 6.42 4.70 1.70
C GLU A 154 5.02 4.23 2.09
N THR A 155 4.37 3.42 1.24
CA THR A 155 2.99 2.97 1.50
C THR A 155 2.87 2.14 2.78
N PHE A 156 3.86 1.29 3.12
CA PHE A 156 3.87 0.56 4.38
C PHE A 156 4.12 1.46 5.59
N SER A 157 4.95 2.50 5.46
CA SER A 157 5.25 3.41 6.55
C SER A 157 4.06 4.31 6.87
N ASP A 158 3.36 4.77 5.84
CA ASP A 158 2.14 5.57 5.99
C ASP A 158 1.04 4.75 6.67
N ALA A 159 0.79 3.52 6.21
CA ALA A 159 -0.16 2.62 6.86
C ALA A 159 0.24 2.35 8.32
N ALA A 160 1.47 1.94 8.60
CA ALA A 160 1.93 1.68 9.97
C ALA A 160 1.71 2.86 10.92
N ALA A 161 1.92 4.10 10.45
CA ALA A 161 1.67 5.32 11.23
C ALA A 161 0.18 5.51 11.52
N VAL A 162 -0.68 5.15 10.58
CA VAL A 162 -2.14 5.25 10.72
C VAL A 162 -2.69 4.16 11.62
N GLU A 163 -2.17 2.90 11.55
CA GLU A 163 -2.60 1.83 12.45
C GLU A 163 -2.25 2.13 13.92
N ALA A 164 -1.17 2.88 14.16
CA ALA A 164 -0.90 3.39 15.51
C ALA A 164 -1.98 4.36 15.99
N ILE A 165 -2.54 5.16 15.10
CA ILE A 165 -3.63 6.10 15.41
C ILE A 165 -4.95 5.35 15.62
N HIS A 166 -5.28 4.39 14.74
CA HIS A 166 -6.47 3.56 14.87
C HIS A 166 -6.46 2.74 16.16
N ALA A 167 -5.37 2.05 16.47
CA ALA A 167 -5.20 1.31 17.72
C ALA A 167 -5.46 2.19 18.94
N LYS A 168 -4.94 3.43 18.94
CA LYS A 168 -5.17 4.40 20.02
C LYS A 168 -6.64 4.81 20.10
N LEU A 169 -7.27 5.19 18.98
CA LEU A 169 -8.68 5.59 18.96
C LEU A 169 -9.60 4.47 19.44
N TYR A 170 -9.37 3.24 19.03
CA TYR A 170 -10.13 2.08 19.49
C TYR A 170 -9.90 1.80 20.99
N GLN A 171 -8.65 1.89 21.46
CA GLN A 171 -8.34 1.68 22.88
C GLN A 171 -8.97 2.76 23.77
N GLU A 172 -8.92 4.03 23.37
CA GLU A 172 -9.57 5.14 24.08
C GLU A 172 -11.09 4.96 24.13
N THR A 173 -11.68 4.56 22.99
CA THR A 173 -13.11 4.25 22.90
C THR A 173 -13.48 3.09 23.81
N LEU A 174 -12.75 1.99 23.76
CA LEU A 174 -12.97 0.80 24.61
C LEU A 174 -12.88 1.13 26.10
N SER A 175 -11.94 2.00 26.48
CA SER A 175 -11.73 2.43 27.86
C SER A 175 -12.80 3.39 28.39
N ASN A 176 -13.64 3.95 27.52
CA ASN A 176 -14.68 4.92 27.89
C ASN A 176 -16.08 4.53 27.38
N PRO A 177 -16.70 3.47 27.94
CA PRO A 177 -18.01 2.97 27.49
C PRO A 177 -19.14 4.01 27.58
N ASN A 178 -19.01 4.99 28.47
CA ASN A 178 -20.00 6.06 28.61
C ASN A 178 -20.08 6.97 27.37
N SER A 179 -19.03 7.02 26.56
CA SER A 179 -18.98 7.80 25.32
C SER A 179 -19.57 7.08 24.10
N TRP A 180 -20.01 5.83 24.24
CA TRP A 180 -20.49 5.04 23.09
C TRP A 180 -21.88 5.43 22.65
N LYS A 181 -22.73 5.84 23.60
CA LYS A 181 -24.11 6.26 23.34
C LYS A 181 -24.18 7.67 22.78
N GLY A 182 -25.12 7.90 21.87
CA GLY A 182 -25.37 9.21 21.30
C GLY A 182 -25.48 9.18 19.78
N GLY A 183 -25.61 10.37 19.21
CA GLY A 183 -25.62 10.53 17.75
C GLY A 183 -24.27 10.29 17.12
N LYS A 184 -24.26 10.19 15.81
CA LYS A 184 -23.03 10.06 15.01
C LYS A 184 -22.04 11.17 15.35
N LYS A 185 -20.75 10.83 15.29
CA LYS A 185 -19.63 11.75 15.52
C LYS A 185 -18.85 11.94 14.22
N ASP A 186 -18.42 13.16 13.95
CA ASP A 186 -17.59 13.43 12.80
C ASP A 186 -16.15 12.96 13.04
N PHE A 187 -15.58 12.32 12.05
CA PHE A 187 -14.16 12.04 11.88
C PHE A 187 -13.70 12.63 10.56
N PHE A 188 -12.40 12.85 10.44
CA PHE A 188 -11.77 13.36 9.22
C PHE A 188 -10.64 12.40 8.82
N VAL A 189 -10.69 11.92 7.58
CA VAL A 189 -9.75 10.93 7.03
C VAL A 189 -8.95 11.57 5.91
N CYS A 190 -7.64 11.43 5.95
CA CYS A 190 -6.75 11.87 4.87
C CYS A 190 -6.93 10.97 3.63
N PRO A 191 -7.20 11.53 2.44
CA PRO A 191 -7.40 10.73 1.25
C PRO A 191 -6.12 10.08 0.70
N GLU A 192 -4.94 10.53 1.16
CA GLU A 192 -3.64 10.04 0.67
C GLU A 192 -3.06 8.92 1.55
N CYS A 193 -3.17 9.04 2.88
CA CYS A 193 -2.55 8.07 3.79
C CYS A 193 -3.51 7.42 4.79
N GLY A 194 -4.80 7.79 4.80
CA GLY A 194 -5.77 7.23 5.75
C GLY A 194 -5.73 7.86 7.16
N ASN A 195 -4.81 8.79 7.46
CA ASN A 195 -4.75 9.41 8.79
C ASN A 195 -6.12 9.88 9.27
N THR A 196 -6.57 9.34 10.40
CA THR A 196 -7.92 9.54 10.95
C THR A 196 -7.87 10.40 12.21
N VAL A 197 -8.62 11.52 12.23
CA VAL A 197 -8.66 12.45 13.34
C VAL A 197 -10.08 12.86 13.70
N VAL A 198 -10.29 13.22 14.97
CA VAL A 198 -11.59 13.73 15.47
C VAL A 198 -11.80 15.23 15.18
N ALA A 199 -10.71 15.94 14.94
CA ALA A 199 -10.73 17.37 14.59
C ALA A 199 -9.41 17.71 13.87
N ILE A 200 -9.49 18.61 12.89
CA ILE A 200 -8.31 19.07 12.15
C ILE A 200 -7.70 20.26 12.90
N SER A 201 -6.51 20.08 13.48
CA SER A 201 -5.76 21.10 14.24
C SER A 201 -4.42 21.46 13.60
N PHE A 202 -4.22 21.13 12.34
CA PHE A 202 -2.97 21.31 11.58
C PHE A 202 -3.27 21.88 10.18
N GLU A 203 -2.27 22.45 9.52
CA GLU A 203 -2.36 22.93 8.13
C GLU A 203 -2.09 21.80 7.10
N LYS A 204 -1.25 20.83 7.48
CA LYS A 204 -0.89 19.68 6.65
C LYS A 204 -0.95 18.40 7.49
N CYS A 205 -1.35 17.30 6.86
CA CYS A 205 -1.37 15.98 7.47
C CYS A 205 -0.02 15.67 8.13
N PRO A 206 0.01 15.28 9.41
CA PRO A 206 1.26 14.99 10.11
C PRO A 206 1.94 13.70 9.62
N VAL A 207 1.26 12.86 8.84
CA VAL A 207 1.79 11.62 8.26
C VAL A 207 2.39 11.91 6.88
N CYS A 208 1.56 12.36 5.92
CA CYS A 208 1.94 12.47 4.50
C CYS A 208 2.00 13.90 3.95
N ALA A 209 1.86 14.92 4.81
CA ALA A 209 1.87 16.35 4.46
C ALA A 209 0.74 16.83 3.51
N THR A 210 -0.28 16.04 3.26
CA THR A 210 -1.47 16.45 2.49
C THR A 210 -2.15 17.67 3.14
N PRO A 211 -2.56 18.70 2.37
CA PRO A 211 -3.27 19.87 2.89
C PRO A 211 -4.58 19.50 3.62
N LYS A 212 -4.88 20.20 4.71
CA LYS A 212 -6.04 19.93 5.57
C LYS A 212 -7.39 19.99 4.87
N ASP A 213 -7.51 20.83 3.85
CA ASP A 213 -8.74 21.02 3.06
C ASP A 213 -9.11 19.82 2.19
N LYS A 214 -8.20 18.84 2.06
CA LYS A 214 -8.42 17.57 1.36
C LYS A 214 -9.07 16.50 2.21
N PHE A 215 -9.02 16.63 3.54
CA PHE A 215 -9.56 15.62 4.44
C PHE A 215 -11.05 15.36 4.20
N MET A 216 -11.40 14.09 4.14
CA MET A 216 -12.77 13.63 3.95
C MET A 216 -13.48 13.57 5.29
N LYS A 217 -14.68 14.15 5.38
CA LYS A 217 -15.53 14.02 6.56
C LYS A 217 -16.32 12.71 6.49
N VAL A 218 -16.25 11.91 7.57
CA VAL A 218 -16.90 10.60 7.72
C VAL A 218 -17.68 10.56 9.03
N ASN A 219 -18.90 9.96 9.03
CA ASN A 219 -19.70 9.75 10.24
C ASN A 219 -20.67 8.56 10.15
#